data_32f0f0b50e3fccfc7f13fee934f5c394
#
_entry.id   32f0f0b50e3fccfc7f13fee934f5c394
#
_cell.length_a   1.000
_cell.length_b   1.000
_cell.length_c   1.000
_cell.angle_alpha   90.00
_cell.angle_beta   90.00
_cell.angle_gamma   90.00
#
_symmetry.space_group_name_H-M   'P 1'
#
loop_
_entity.id
_entity.type
_entity.pdbx_description
1 polymer ?
#
loop_
_entity_poly.entity_id
_entity_poly.type
_entity_poly.pdbx_seq_one_letter_code
_entity_poly.pdbx_strand_id
1 'polypeptide(L)'
;MSDQRLHVGDIAPDFEMTNLTGEAVRLSDFKGQKVFLSFYRFATCPLSNFRVAQAMREHKHFQDDVTFMGVFESSDQYLKKYIQPRQLPFQVMADPKAALYRNYGVETSWFSALKGFARLSYVFKSLFSSSYKPGMLHGSLSRVPADFLIDEEGRILAVHYGQDIVDHMAFDQLRAHLNDADALGHPQAA
;
A
#
# COMPACT_ATOMS: atom_id res chain seq x y z
N MET A 1 -9.60 -21.78 11.06
CA MET A 1 -9.16 -20.97 9.91
C MET A 1 -7.73 -20.56 10.23
N SER A 2 -6.75 -21.08 9.47
CA SER A 2 -5.34 -20.70 9.67
C SER A 2 -5.20 -19.21 9.46
N ASP A 3 -4.53 -18.56 10.37
CA ASP A 3 -4.11 -17.16 10.23
C ASP A 3 -3.21 -17.09 8.98
N GLN A 4 -3.74 -16.56 7.88
CA GLN A 4 -3.04 -16.46 6.60
C GLN A 4 -2.17 -15.19 6.53
N ARG A 5 -1.95 -14.52 7.66
CA ARG A 5 -1.12 -13.32 7.72
C ARG A 5 0.33 -13.66 7.49
N LEU A 6 0.98 -12.83 6.71
CA LEU A 6 2.42 -12.88 6.49
C LEU A 6 3.15 -12.16 7.63
N HIS A 7 4.36 -12.62 7.92
CA HIS A 7 5.21 -12.12 9.00
C HIS A 7 6.59 -11.69 8.45
N VAL A 8 7.31 -10.96 9.26
CA VAL A 8 8.71 -10.62 8.97
C VAL A 8 9.52 -11.90 8.78
N GLY A 9 10.31 -11.94 7.70
CA GLY A 9 11.10 -13.09 7.29
C GLY A 9 10.41 -14.03 6.29
N ASP A 10 9.08 -13.98 6.14
CA ASP A 10 8.38 -14.74 5.10
C ASP A 10 8.76 -14.25 3.71
N ILE A 11 8.67 -15.14 2.72
CA ILE A 11 8.79 -14.76 1.32
C ILE A 11 7.46 -14.11 0.89
N ALA A 12 7.54 -12.89 0.37
CA ALA A 12 6.39 -12.19 -0.17
C ALA A 12 5.82 -12.97 -1.36
N PRO A 13 4.50 -13.27 -1.40
CA PRO A 13 3.89 -13.93 -2.54
C PRO A 13 4.12 -13.15 -3.83
N ASP A 14 4.70 -13.80 -4.84
CA ASP A 14 4.85 -13.18 -6.15
C ASP A 14 3.50 -12.93 -6.81
N PHE A 15 3.43 -11.94 -7.67
CA PHE A 15 2.23 -11.61 -8.43
C PHE A 15 2.59 -11.07 -9.80
N GLU A 16 1.66 -11.20 -10.73
CA GLU A 16 1.67 -10.51 -12.01
C GLU A 16 0.38 -9.73 -12.16
N MET A 17 0.49 -8.42 -12.30
CA MET A 17 -0.64 -7.50 -12.44
C MET A 17 -0.36 -6.48 -13.53
N THR A 18 -1.40 -5.82 -14.03
CA THR A 18 -1.24 -4.73 -15.00
C THR A 18 -1.30 -3.38 -14.29
N ASN A 19 -0.34 -2.49 -14.57
CA ASN A 19 -0.35 -1.13 -14.07
C ASN A 19 -1.31 -0.23 -14.89
N LEU A 20 -1.42 1.05 -14.51
CA LEU A 20 -2.32 1.99 -15.16
C LEU A 20 -1.90 2.37 -16.59
N THR A 21 -0.65 2.12 -16.99
CA THR A 21 -0.16 2.33 -18.36
C THR A 21 -0.39 1.13 -19.27
N GLY A 22 -0.83 -0.01 -18.70
CA GLY A 22 -1.09 -1.25 -19.41
C GLY A 22 0.10 -2.22 -19.45
N GLU A 23 1.15 -1.93 -18.69
CA GLU A 23 2.35 -2.77 -18.61
C GLU A 23 2.16 -3.86 -17.53
N ALA A 24 2.68 -5.05 -17.81
CA ALA A 24 2.75 -6.11 -16.80
C ALA A 24 3.79 -5.75 -15.73
N VAL A 25 3.43 -5.93 -14.47
CA VAL A 25 4.29 -5.71 -13.31
C VAL A 25 4.29 -6.98 -12.47
N ARG A 26 5.45 -7.54 -12.24
CA ARG A 26 5.67 -8.67 -11.34
C ARG A 26 6.49 -8.21 -10.15
N LEU A 27 6.21 -8.73 -8.96
CA LEU A 27 7.08 -8.45 -7.81
C LEU A 27 8.51 -8.96 -8.05
N SER A 28 8.64 -10.13 -8.68
CA SER A 28 9.93 -10.74 -9.02
C SER A 28 10.80 -9.93 -9.99
N ASP A 29 10.22 -8.97 -10.74
CA ASP A 29 10.98 -8.07 -11.63
C ASP A 29 11.78 -7.02 -10.83
N PHE A 30 11.50 -6.86 -9.52
CA PHE A 30 12.15 -5.91 -8.62
C PHE A 30 13.20 -6.58 -7.70
N LYS A 31 13.63 -7.81 -8.02
CA LYS A 31 14.75 -8.43 -7.31
C LYS A 31 15.99 -7.53 -7.39
N GLY A 32 16.68 -7.41 -6.25
CA GLY A 32 17.80 -6.49 -6.09
C GLY A 32 17.37 -5.06 -5.72
N GLN A 33 16.08 -4.82 -5.48
CA GLN A 33 15.55 -3.54 -5.01
C GLN A 33 14.56 -3.78 -3.87
N LYS A 34 14.58 -2.92 -2.86
CA LYS A 34 13.55 -2.92 -1.84
C LYS A 34 12.21 -2.42 -2.41
N VAL A 35 11.11 -3.03 -1.98
CA VAL A 35 9.75 -2.67 -2.43
C VAL A 35 8.89 -2.33 -1.22
N PHE A 36 8.24 -1.17 -1.25
CA PHE A 36 7.20 -0.78 -0.31
C PHE A 36 5.83 -0.98 -0.97
N LEU A 37 5.16 -2.08 -0.65
CA LEU A 37 3.88 -2.50 -1.20
C LEU A 37 2.75 -2.09 -0.26
N SER A 38 1.87 -1.19 -0.73
CA SER A 38 0.73 -0.67 0.03
C SER A 38 -0.60 -1.17 -0.53
N PHE A 39 -1.43 -1.76 0.32
CA PHE A 39 -2.80 -2.16 0.02
C PHE A 39 -3.77 -1.05 0.46
N TYR A 40 -4.31 -0.36 -0.53
CA TYR A 40 -5.30 0.69 -0.32
C TYR A 40 -6.71 0.10 -0.35
N ARG A 41 -7.71 0.85 0.04
CA ARG A 41 -9.11 0.48 -0.11
C ARG A 41 -9.53 0.64 -1.58
N PHE A 42 -10.57 1.35 -1.89
CA PHE A 42 -11.03 1.56 -3.27
C PHE A 42 -10.69 2.97 -3.80
N ALA A 43 -10.66 3.13 -5.14
CA ALA A 43 -10.15 4.33 -5.81
C ALA A 43 -10.90 5.63 -5.44
N THR A 44 -12.20 5.56 -5.12
CA THR A 44 -13.00 6.72 -4.68
C THR A 44 -13.05 6.88 -3.16
N CYS A 45 -12.27 6.11 -2.40
CA CYS A 45 -12.20 6.25 -0.95
C CYS A 45 -11.42 7.52 -0.56
N PRO A 46 -12.02 8.47 0.20
CA PRO A 46 -11.32 9.68 0.64
C PRO A 46 -10.04 9.38 1.43
N LEU A 47 -10.08 8.36 2.29
CA LEU A 47 -8.96 7.96 3.13
C LEU A 47 -7.79 7.43 2.30
N SER A 48 -8.06 6.55 1.33
CA SER A 48 -7.04 6.06 0.39
C SER A 48 -6.46 7.19 -0.44
N ASN A 49 -7.30 8.10 -0.94
CA ASN A 49 -6.86 9.27 -1.71
C ASN A 49 -5.99 10.21 -0.88
N PHE A 50 -6.30 10.40 0.40
CA PHE A 50 -5.49 11.18 1.31
C PHE A 50 -4.12 10.51 1.55
N ARG A 51 -4.10 9.18 1.81
CA ARG A 51 -2.86 8.43 1.97
C ARG A 51 -1.99 8.45 0.71
N VAL A 52 -2.59 8.28 -0.47
CA VAL A 52 -1.89 8.41 -1.75
C VAL A 52 -1.25 9.80 -1.90
N ALA A 53 -1.97 10.87 -1.50
CA ALA A 53 -1.40 12.22 -1.53
C ALA A 53 -0.21 12.38 -0.58
N GLN A 54 -0.22 11.71 0.57
CA GLN A 54 0.93 11.66 1.47
C GLN A 54 2.08 10.89 0.80
N ALA A 55 1.82 9.68 0.25
CA ALA A 55 2.83 8.89 -0.43
C ALA A 55 3.49 9.63 -1.60
N MET A 56 2.72 10.40 -2.38
CA MET A 56 3.27 11.25 -3.45
C MET A 56 4.24 12.31 -2.92
N ARG A 57 3.92 12.95 -1.78
CA ARG A 57 4.80 13.97 -1.18
C ARG A 57 6.07 13.37 -0.60
N GLU A 58 5.92 12.21 0.04
CA GLU A 58 7.05 11.54 0.71
C GLU A 58 7.94 10.79 -0.28
N HIS A 59 7.42 10.32 -1.42
CA HIS A 59 8.13 9.50 -2.40
C HIS A 59 9.52 10.02 -2.75
N LYS A 60 9.67 11.33 -2.96
CA LYS A 60 10.96 11.96 -3.28
C LYS A 60 12.05 11.75 -2.24
N HIS A 61 11.65 11.46 -0.98
CA HIS A 61 12.59 11.20 0.13
C HIS A 61 12.97 9.73 0.24
N PHE A 62 12.36 8.86 -0.59
CA PHE A 62 12.52 7.42 -0.56
C PHE A 62 12.90 6.81 -1.92
N GLN A 63 12.83 7.58 -3.01
CA GLN A 63 12.95 7.08 -4.38
C GLN A 63 14.27 6.36 -4.68
N ASP A 64 15.33 6.70 -3.96
CA ASP A 64 16.66 6.09 -4.12
C ASP A 64 16.85 4.85 -3.22
N ASP A 65 15.97 4.65 -2.24
CA ASP A 65 16.08 3.61 -1.23
C ASP A 65 15.07 2.47 -1.44
N VAL A 66 13.88 2.77 -1.98
CA VAL A 66 12.78 1.79 -2.08
C VAL A 66 11.78 2.15 -3.18
N THR A 67 11.36 1.14 -3.94
CA THR A 67 10.30 1.28 -4.96
C THR A 67 8.92 1.21 -4.31
N PHE A 68 8.09 2.25 -4.51
CA PHE A 68 6.71 2.25 -4.03
C PHE A 68 5.78 1.54 -5.01
N MET A 69 4.87 0.72 -4.46
CA MET A 69 3.78 0.09 -5.21
C MET A 69 2.46 0.20 -4.45
N GLY A 70 1.38 0.40 -5.18
CA GLY A 70 0.03 0.49 -4.61
C GLY A 70 -0.96 -0.47 -5.26
N VAL A 71 -1.77 -1.15 -4.46
CA VAL A 71 -2.85 -2.03 -4.93
C VAL A 71 -4.18 -1.49 -4.42
N PHE A 72 -5.18 -1.43 -5.32
CA PHE A 72 -6.53 -0.97 -4.98
C PHE A 72 -7.58 -2.05 -5.22
N GLU A 73 -8.50 -2.22 -4.27
CA GLU A 73 -9.71 -3.02 -4.45
C GLU A 73 -10.70 -2.29 -5.37
N SER A 74 -10.31 -2.10 -6.62
CA SER A 74 -11.08 -1.38 -7.64
C SER A 74 -10.78 -1.94 -9.01
N SER A 75 -11.71 -1.74 -9.96
CA SER A 75 -11.43 -2.05 -11.36
C SER A 75 -10.45 -1.05 -11.97
N ASP A 76 -9.76 -1.48 -13.02
CA ASP A 76 -8.87 -0.65 -13.82
C ASP A 76 -9.55 0.64 -14.33
N GLN A 77 -10.82 0.53 -14.73
CA GLN A 77 -11.62 1.68 -15.18
C GLN A 77 -11.75 2.77 -14.11
N TYR A 78 -11.95 2.38 -12.84
CA TYR A 78 -12.03 3.34 -11.73
C TYR A 78 -10.67 3.93 -11.39
N LEU A 79 -9.60 3.15 -11.44
CA LEU A 79 -8.25 3.67 -11.24
C LEU A 79 -7.87 4.66 -12.34
N LYS A 80 -8.14 4.37 -13.60
CA LYS A 80 -7.92 5.28 -14.73
C LYS A 80 -8.70 6.57 -14.58
N LYS A 81 -9.93 6.52 -14.07
CA LYS A 81 -10.77 7.71 -13.89
C LYS A 81 -10.36 8.59 -12.69
N TYR A 82 -10.00 7.98 -11.56
CA TYR A 82 -9.83 8.71 -10.28
C TYR A 82 -8.38 8.82 -9.81
N ILE A 83 -7.51 7.90 -10.17
CA ILE A 83 -6.12 7.83 -9.72
C ILE A 83 -5.14 8.26 -10.82
N GLN A 84 -5.25 7.74 -12.04
CA GLN A 84 -4.33 8.04 -13.13
C GLN A 84 -4.15 9.54 -13.41
N PRO A 85 -5.20 10.41 -13.37
CA PRO A 85 -5.02 11.84 -13.62
C PRO A 85 -4.10 12.55 -12.61
N ARG A 86 -3.73 11.88 -11.52
CA ARG A 86 -2.84 12.42 -10.48
C ARG A 86 -1.36 12.26 -10.84
N GLN A 87 -1.03 11.48 -11.88
CA GLN A 87 0.35 11.24 -12.34
C GLN A 87 1.24 10.78 -11.19
N LEU A 88 0.90 9.64 -10.57
CA LEU A 88 1.64 9.08 -9.44
C LEU A 88 3.09 8.75 -9.87
N PRO A 89 4.10 9.06 -9.05
CA PRO A 89 5.50 8.74 -9.33
C PRO A 89 5.84 7.27 -9.03
N PHE A 90 4.85 6.42 -8.80
CA PHE A 90 5.01 5.00 -8.44
C PHE A 90 3.92 4.13 -9.07
N GLN A 91 4.17 2.82 -9.10
CA GLN A 91 3.28 1.84 -9.72
C GLN A 91 1.98 1.68 -8.93
N VAL A 92 0.85 1.60 -9.67
CA VAL A 92 -0.46 1.34 -9.09
C VAL A 92 -1.20 0.31 -9.91
N MET A 93 -1.79 -0.69 -9.24
CA MET A 93 -2.47 -1.83 -9.84
C MET A 93 -3.89 -1.99 -9.30
N ALA A 94 -4.76 -2.58 -10.13
CA ALA A 94 -6.16 -2.86 -9.83
C ALA A 94 -6.34 -4.32 -9.42
N ASP A 95 -6.96 -4.58 -8.26
CA ASP A 95 -7.37 -5.90 -7.81
C ASP A 95 -8.86 -5.93 -7.43
N PRO A 96 -9.79 -5.86 -8.41
CA PRO A 96 -11.22 -5.78 -8.13
C PRO A 96 -11.80 -7.03 -7.44
N LYS A 97 -11.08 -8.15 -7.52
CA LYS A 97 -11.48 -9.42 -6.88
C LYS A 97 -10.80 -9.64 -5.54
N ALA A 98 -9.95 -8.71 -5.11
CA ALA A 98 -9.14 -8.82 -3.90
C ALA A 98 -8.36 -10.15 -3.80
N ALA A 99 -7.85 -10.64 -4.94
CA ALA A 99 -7.09 -11.88 -5.00
C ALA A 99 -5.72 -11.71 -4.31
N LEU A 100 -5.03 -10.64 -4.64
CA LEU A 100 -3.74 -10.32 -4.02
C LEU A 100 -3.91 -9.97 -2.54
N TYR A 101 -5.00 -9.26 -2.17
CA TYR A 101 -5.32 -9.01 -0.76
C TYR A 101 -5.40 -10.30 0.05
N ARG A 102 -6.06 -11.35 -0.49
CA ARG A 102 -6.14 -12.66 0.20
C ARG A 102 -4.78 -13.32 0.30
N ASN A 103 -3.96 -13.28 -0.76
CA ASN A 103 -2.63 -13.88 -0.76
C ASN A 103 -1.70 -13.24 0.29
N TYR A 104 -1.91 -11.95 0.56
CA TYR A 104 -1.17 -11.18 1.57
C TYR A 104 -1.87 -11.12 2.93
N GLY A 105 -2.95 -11.88 3.14
CA GLY A 105 -3.68 -11.90 4.41
C GLY A 105 -4.36 -10.58 4.78
N VAL A 106 -4.62 -9.71 3.79
CA VAL A 106 -5.27 -8.40 4.01
C VAL A 106 -6.78 -8.60 4.09
N GLU A 107 -7.31 -8.52 5.29
CA GLU A 107 -8.69 -8.86 5.62
C GLU A 107 -9.66 -7.67 5.54
N THR A 108 -10.95 -7.99 5.70
CA THR A 108 -12.01 -7.01 5.96
C THR A 108 -12.43 -7.11 7.43
N SER A 109 -12.65 -5.99 8.09
CA SER A 109 -13.11 -5.94 9.48
C SER A 109 -14.09 -4.80 9.69
N TRP A 110 -15.34 -5.13 9.98
CA TRP A 110 -16.36 -4.13 10.35
C TRP A 110 -16.05 -3.43 11.67
N PHE A 111 -15.41 -4.12 12.62
CA PHE A 111 -14.96 -3.54 13.87
C PHE A 111 -13.90 -2.45 13.65
N SER A 112 -12.95 -2.72 12.76
CA SER A 112 -11.91 -1.79 12.36
C SER A 112 -12.48 -0.60 11.57
N ALA A 113 -13.50 -0.83 10.75
CA ALA A 113 -14.20 0.25 10.06
C ALA A 113 -14.83 1.24 11.05
N LEU A 114 -15.51 0.73 12.09
CA LEU A 114 -16.15 1.56 13.12
C LEU A 114 -15.12 2.37 13.93
N LYS A 115 -13.98 1.74 14.30
CA LYS A 115 -12.87 2.45 14.99
C LYS A 115 -12.30 3.58 14.14
N GLY A 116 -12.14 3.38 12.84
CA GLY A 116 -11.60 4.39 11.94
C GLY A 116 -12.51 5.60 11.80
N PHE A 117 -13.84 5.41 11.83
CA PHE A 117 -14.77 6.53 11.87
C PHE A 117 -14.68 7.36 13.16
N ALA A 118 -14.23 6.79 14.27
CA ALA A 118 -13.98 7.54 15.51
C ALA A 118 -12.82 8.55 15.38
N ARG A 119 -11.92 8.37 14.40
CA ARG A 119 -10.86 9.34 14.05
C ARG A 119 -11.39 10.46 13.13
N LEU A 120 -12.46 11.12 13.54
CA LEU A 120 -13.19 12.16 12.80
C LEU A 120 -12.27 13.22 12.17
N SER A 121 -11.22 13.66 12.86
CA SER A 121 -10.29 14.67 12.35
C SER A 121 -9.56 14.21 11.08
N TYR A 122 -9.21 12.92 10.99
CA TYR A 122 -8.56 12.35 9.81
C TYR A 122 -9.53 12.22 8.65
N VAL A 123 -10.77 11.79 8.94
CA VAL A 123 -11.85 11.69 7.95
C VAL A 123 -12.15 13.08 7.36
N PHE A 124 -12.29 14.12 8.21
CA PHE A 124 -12.50 15.49 7.74
C PHE A 124 -11.34 15.98 6.87
N LYS A 125 -10.08 15.80 7.29
CA LYS A 125 -8.91 16.17 6.47
C LYS A 125 -8.91 15.47 5.13
N SER A 126 -9.33 14.20 5.06
CA SER A 126 -9.37 13.43 3.82
C SER A 126 -10.46 13.92 2.86
N LEU A 127 -11.64 14.30 3.37
CA LEU A 127 -12.76 14.82 2.58
C LEU A 127 -12.46 16.19 1.99
N PHE A 128 -11.75 17.05 2.71
CA PHE A 128 -11.37 18.39 2.27
C PHE A 128 -10.02 18.45 1.56
N SER A 129 -9.38 17.30 1.32
CA SER A 129 -8.16 17.25 0.51
C SER A 129 -8.47 17.64 -0.94
N SER A 130 -7.67 18.58 -1.47
CA SER A 130 -7.78 19.03 -2.88
C SER A 130 -7.59 17.89 -3.90
N SER A 131 -7.03 16.76 -3.46
CA SER A 131 -6.80 15.57 -4.26
C SER A 131 -8.00 14.62 -4.32
N TYR A 132 -9.05 14.87 -3.51
CA TYR A 132 -10.23 14.01 -3.48
C TYR A 132 -11.24 14.41 -4.55
N LYS A 133 -11.63 13.45 -5.39
CA LYS A 133 -12.77 13.57 -6.30
C LYS A 133 -13.86 12.63 -5.82
N PRO A 134 -15.04 13.14 -5.43
CA PRO A 134 -16.15 12.29 -5.01
C PRO A 134 -16.60 11.38 -6.15
N GLY A 135 -16.93 10.14 -5.82
CA GLY A 135 -17.41 9.15 -6.77
C GLY A 135 -18.31 8.12 -6.09
N MET A 136 -18.92 7.23 -6.89
CA MET A 136 -19.74 6.16 -6.36
C MET A 136 -18.89 5.21 -5.52
N LEU A 137 -19.38 4.83 -4.34
CA LEU A 137 -18.74 3.84 -3.49
C LEU A 137 -18.77 2.47 -4.19
N HIS A 138 -17.60 1.88 -4.39
CA HIS A 138 -17.43 0.52 -4.92
C HIS A 138 -16.19 -0.08 -4.27
N GLY A 139 -16.28 -1.33 -3.88
CA GLY A 139 -15.29 -2.00 -3.04
C GLY A 139 -15.75 -2.12 -1.59
N SER A 140 -14.99 -2.83 -0.79
CA SER A 140 -15.34 -3.11 0.60
C SER A 140 -15.15 -1.89 1.50
N LEU A 141 -16.22 -1.46 2.17
CA LEU A 141 -16.17 -0.41 3.19
C LEU A 141 -15.42 -0.85 4.46
N SER A 142 -15.35 -2.16 4.68
CA SER A 142 -14.68 -2.76 5.85
C SER A 142 -13.24 -3.19 5.56
N ARG A 143 -12.70 -2.94 4.35
CA ARG A 143 -11.31 -3.23 4.03
C ARG A 143 -10.39 -2.41 4.91
N VAL A 144 -9.48 -3.10 5.58
CA VAL A 144 -8.41 -2.49 6.37
C VAL A 144 -7.16 -2.42 5.50
N PRO A 145 -6.40 -1.34 5.52
CA PRO A 145 -5.16 -1.24 4.76
C PRO A 145 -4.07 -2.15 5.34
N ALA A 146 -3.06 -2.44 4.52
CA ALA A 146 -1.83 -3.07 4.97
C ALA A 146 -0.65 -2.54 4.15
N ASP A 147 0.54 -2.54 4.76
CA ASP A 147 1.78 -2.12 4.13
C ASP A 147 2.87 -3.16 4.41
N PHE A 148 3.68 -3.45 3.40
CA PHE A 148 4.79 -4.39 3.45
C PHE A 148 6.05 -3.74 2.93
N LEU A 149 7.13 -3.82 3.69
CA LEU A 149 8.48 -3.54 3.20
C LEU A 149 9.12 -4.90 2.86
N ILE A 150 9.58 -5.04 1.62
CA ILE A 150 10.13 -6.27 1.06
C ILE A 150 11.57 -5.98 0.65
N ASP A 151 12.50 -6.88 0.97
CA ASP A 151 13.93 -6.76 0.64
C ASP A 151 14.23 -7.15 -0.82
N GLU A 152 15.50 -7.07 -1.16
CA GLU A 152 16.07 -7.35 -2.47
C GLU A 152 15.91 -8.83 -2.88
N GLU A 153 15.77 -9.73 -1.92
CA GLU A 153 15.56 -11.17 -2.12
C GLU A 153 14.07 -11.57 -2.15
N GLY A 154 13.17 -10.61 -1.87
CA GLY A 154 11.72 -10.83 -1.83
C GLY A 154 11.22 -11.28 -0.44
N ARG A 155 12.01 -11.08 0.65
CA ARG A 155 11.57 -11.34 2.01
C ARG A 155 10.94 -10.11 2.63
N ILE A 156 9.97 -10.31 3.49
CA ILE A 156 9.31 -9.25 4.23
C ILE A 156 10.22 -8.76 5.36
N LEU A 157 10.68 -7.51 5.28
CA LEU A 157 11.46 -6.82 6.32
C LEU A 157 10.56 -6.22 7.40
N ALA A 158 9.41 -5.68 6.99
CA ALA A 158 8.43 -5.12 7.89
C ALA A 158 7.02 -5.31 7.34
N VAL A 159 6.06 -5.52 8.23
CA VAL A 159 4.64 -5.64 7.89
C VAL A 159 3.80 -4.83 8.86
N HIS A 160 2.83 -4.12 8.30
CA HIS A 160 1.83 -3.40 9.06
C HIS A 160 0.44 -3.77 8.56
N TYR A 161 -0.30 -4.56 9.33
CA TYR A 161 -1.72 -4.76 9.13
C TYR A 161 -2.48 -3.71 9.93
N GLY A 162 -3.17 -2.83 9.26
CA GLY A 162 -3.90 -1.74 9.92
C GLY A 162 -4.92 -2.26 10.94
N GLN A 163 -5.05 -1.57 12.04
CA GLN A 163 -6.06 -1.85 13.08
C GLN A 163 -7.40 -1.17 12.79
N ASP A 164 -7.39 -0.20 11.88
CA ASP A 164 -8.57 0.50 11.40
C ASP A 164 -8.42 0.96 9.93
N ILE A 165 -9.45 1.58 9.37
CA ILE A 165 -9.53 1.97 7.95
C ILE A 165 -8.60 3.13 7.54
N VAL A 166 -7.88 3.75 8.47
CA VAL A 166 -6.92 4.84 8.21
C VAL A 166 -5.50 4.46 8.63
N ASP A 167 -5.33 3.28 9.22
CA ASP A 167 -4.11 2.87 9.87
C ASP A 167 -3.13 2.23 8.86
N HIS A 168 -2.26 3.06 8.31
CA HIS A 168 -1.13 2.68 7.47
C HIS A 168 0.18 2.82 8.24
N MET A 169 1.22 2.09 7.83
CA MET A 169 2.58 2.29 8.33
C MET A 169 2.99 3.76 8.18
N ALA A 170 3.44 4.39 9.26
CA ALA A 170 3.92 5.76 9.20
C ALA A 170 5.22 5.84 8.35
N PHE A 171 5.43 6.94 7.62
CA PHE A 171 6.65 7.09 6.82
C PHE A 171 7.93 7.17 7.65
N ASP A 172 7.82 7.67 8.89
CA ASP A 172 8.95 7.64 9.84
C ASP A 172 9.31 6.21 10.25
N GLN A 173 8.30 5.33 10.41
CA GLN A 173 8.53 3.90 10.66
C GLN A 173 9.16 3.22 9.43
N LEU A 174 8.68 3.53 8.22
CA LEU A 174 9.29 3.04 6.99
C LEU A 174 10.75 3.45 6.91
N ARG A 175 11.09 4.71 7.23
CA ARG A 175 12.48 5.19 7.26
C ARG A 175 13.33 4.45 8.29
N ALA A 176 12.79 4.21 9.48
CA ALA A 176 13.50 3.46 10.52
C ALA A 176 13.81 2.02 10.05
N HIS A 177 12.84 1.32 9.46
CA HIS A 177 13.05 -0.03 8.95
C HIS A 177 14.06 -0.10 7.80
N LEU A 178 14.09 0.90 6.92
CA LEU A 178 15.11 0.99 5.85
C LEU A 178 16.50 1.16 6.45
N ASN A 179 16.67 2.07 7.41
CA ASN A 179 17.96 2.28 8.09
C ASN A 179 18.43 1.03 8.83
N ASP A 180 17.53 0.32 9.52
CA ASP A 180 17.85 -0.91 10.24
C ASP A 180 18.28 -2.02 9.26
N ALA A 181 17.60 -2.14 8.11
CA ALA A 181 17.94 -3.10 7.08
C ALA A 181 19.33 -2.84 6.48
N ASP A 182 19.64 -1.57 6.19
CA ASP A 182 20.94 -1.17 5.65
C ASP A 182 22.08 -1.41 6.66
N ALA A 183 21.83 -1.20 7.96
CA ALA A 183 22.79 -1.48 9.02
C ALA A 183 23.11 -2.98 9.16
N LEU A 184 22.14 -3.86 8.88
CA LEU A 184 22.30 -5.31 8.94
C LEU A 184 22.89 -5.89 7.65
N GLY A 185 22.68 -5.25 6.50
CA GLY A 185 23.12 -5.70 5.17
C GLY A 185 24.53 -5.28 4.78
N HIS A 186 25.17 -4.35 5.47
CA HIS A 186 26.55 -3.92 5.25
C HIS A 186 27.43 -4.34 6.45
N PRO A 187 28.08 -5.52 6.44
CA PRO A 187 29.22 -5.71 7.31
C PRO A 187 30.25 -4.65 6.88
N GLN A 188 30.55 -3.73 7.80
CA GLN A 188 31.61 -2.75 7.59
C GLN A 188 32.86 -3.48 7.13
N ALA A 189 33.28 -3.22 5.89
CA ALA A 189 34.57 -3.65 5.40
C ALA A 189 35.63 -2.99 6.30
N ALA A 190 36.26 -3.80 7.13
CA ALA A 190 37.37 -3.44 7.97
C ALA A 190 38.63 -3.27 7.12
#